data_315ddfdce926dfc4b98fa0f59e864401
#
_entry.id   315ddfdce926dfc4b98fa0f59e864401
#
_cell.length_a   1.000
_cell.length_b   1.000
_cell.length_c   1.000
_cell.angle_alpha   90.00
_cell.angle_beta   90.00
_cell.angle_gamma   90.00
#
_symmetry.space_group_name_H-M   'P 1'
#
loop_
_entity.id
_entity.type
_entity.pdbx_description
1 polymer ?
#
loop_
_entity_poly.entity_id
_entity_poly.type
_entity_poly.pdbx_seq_one_letter_code
_entity_poly.pdbx_strand_id
1 'polypeptide(L)'
;ETFDHHIAPRPSAPLDISLAFPRIDIELASNGITTAWLAKSWSWEGGRRSPEHAKEFAELLDKYRLKSLTDLRLQLRCETHTVDSLRDLLHSIKKFNIDYLVFNNHLADAMGVLSKSDDAFAAWAAQVGKSFLEQKETVLLYNDIKNSEVHQYLLAIMEHVKKYDLVAGSHDDPDKKTRRYFSELGAKICEF
;
A
#
# COMPACT_ATOMS: atom_id res chain seq x y z
N GLU A 1 7.80 2.46 5.90
CA GLU A 1 7.87 1.13 6.57
C GLU A 1 8.02 1.23 8.08
N THR A 2 8.76 2.20 8.58
CA THR A 2 8.92 2.41 10.03
C THR A 2 7.60 2.65 10.76
N PHE A 3 6.56 3.08 10.05
CA PHE A 3 5.26 3.38 10.66
C PHE A 3 4.52 2.12 11.17
N ASP A 4 4.61 1.01 10.47
CA ASP A 4 3.86 -0.20 10.84
C ASP A 4 4.28 -0.76 12.21
N HIS A 5 5.53 -0.55 12.65
CA HIS A 5 5.94 -0.98 14.00
C HIS A 5 5.31 -0.14 15.11
N HIS A 6 4.90 1.09 14.85
CA HIS A 6 4.16 1.90 15.81
C HIS A 6 2.70 1.48 15.94
N ILE A 7 2.11 0.92 14.87
CA ILE A 7 0.74 0.36 14.92
C ILE A 7 0.77 -1.05 15.51
N ALA A 8 1.76 -1.86 15.14
CA ALA A 8 1.86 -3.24 15.56
C ALA A 8 3.27 -3.56 16.08
N PRO A 9 3.64 -3.05 17.26
CA PRO A 9 4.93 -3.34 17.88
C PRO A 9 5.13 -4.85 18.12
N ARG A 10 4.00 -5.59 18.16
CA ARG A 10 3.96 -7.06 18.09
C ARG A 10 2.89 -7.46 17.08
N PRO A 11 3.16 -8.44 16.20
CA PRO A 11 2.19 -8.86 15.18
C PRO A 11 0.82 -9.25 15.74
N SER A 12 0.78 -9.83 16.95
CA SER A 12 -0.43 -10.29 17.64
C SER A 12 -1.13 -9.23 18.50
N ALA A 13 -0.57 -8.03 18.63
CA ALA A 13 -1.10 -6.99 19.50
C ALA A 13 -1.08 -5.62 18.77
N PRO A 14 -1.93 -5.41 17.76
CA PRO A 14 -2.04 -4.12 17.12
C PRO A 14 -2.59 -3.08 18.11
N LEU A 15 -2.07 -1.87 18.00
CA LEU A 15 -2.58 -0.71 18.71
C LEU A 15 -3.61 0.03 17.84
N ASP A 16 -4.43 0.84 18.48
CA ASP A 16 -5.25 1.81 17.76
C ASP A 16 -4.36 2.74 16.92
N ILE A 17 -4.73 2.92 15.65
CA ILE A 17 -3.95 3.72 14.69
C ILE A 17 -3.75 5.15 15.22
N SER A 18 -4.75 5.71 15.89
CA SER A 18 -4.69 7.07 16.44
C SER A 18 -3.58 7.26 17.48
N LEU A 19 -3.18 6.19 18.17
CA LEU A 19 -2.09 6.21 19.14
C LEU A 19 -0.70 6.14 18.51
N ALA A 20 -0.60 5.69 17.26
CA ALA A 20 0.66 5.60 16.54
C ALA A 20 1.12 6.97 16.01
N PHE A 21 0.21 7.83 15.58
CA PHE A 21 0.56 9.14 14.99
C PHE A 21 1.40 10.04 15.92
N PRO A 22 1.05 10.25 17.20
CA PRO A 22 1.89 11.05 18.07
C PRO A 22 3.30 10.48 18.26
N ARG A 23 3.42 9.15 18.26
CA ARG A 23 4.72 8.48 18.46
C ARG A 23 5.63 8.68 17.26
N ILE A 24 5.13 8.41 16.05
CA ILE A 24 5.93 8.60 14.83
C ILE A 24 6.28 10.08 14.62
N ASP A 25 5.36 10.99 14.89
CA ASP A 25 5.56 12.44 14.72
C ASP A 25 6.65 12.97 15.66
N ILE A 26 6.64 12.56 16.94
CA ILE A 26 7.69 12.89 17.91
C ILE A 26 9.03 12.28 17.46
N GLU A 27 9.05 11.04 17.00
CA GLU A 27 10.27 10.39 16.52
C GLU A 27 10.84 11.12 15.30
N LEU A 28 10.02 11.46 14.32
CA LEU A 28 10.43 12.23 13.14
C LEU A 28 10.99 13.62 13.55
N ALA A 29 10.26 14.34 14.37
CA ALA A 29 10.67 15.66 14.82
C ALA A 29 11.98 15.62 15.63
N SER A 30 12.15 14.62 16.52
CA SER A 30 13.38 14.46 17.31
C SER A 30 14.61 14.10 16.47
N ASN A 31 14.41 13.54 15.28
CA ASN A 31 15.46 13.28 14.29
C ASN A 31 15.64 14.41 13.27
N GLY A 32 14.96 15.55 13.44
CA GLY A 32 15.08 16.70 12.54
C GLY A 32 14.35 16.55 11.21
N ILE A 33 13.45 15.56 11.09
CA ILE A 33 12.64 15.35 9.88
C ILE A 33 11.44 16.29 9.94
N THR A 34 11.32 17.16 8.94
CA THR A 34 10.24 18.16 8.88
C THR A 34 9.06 17.70 8.01
N THR A 35 9.30 16.80 7.05
CA THR A 35 8.28 16.25 6.15
C THR A 35 8.48 14.76 5.98
N ALA A 36 7.41 13.98 6.10
CA ALA A 36 7.46 12.54 5.90
C ALA A 36 6.19 12.00 5.20
N TRP A 37 6.37 11.10 4.22
CA TRP A 37 5.29 10.31 3.65
C TRP A 37 5.15 9.00 4.42
N LEU A 38 3.99 8.81 5.03
CA LEU A 38 3.64 7.57 5.70
C LEU A 38 3.13 6.57 4.65
N ALA A 39 3.86 5.49 4.42
CA ALA A 39 3.52 4.49 3.42
C ALA A 39 2.37 3.61 3.91
N LYS A 40 1.29 3.49 3.12
CA LYS A 40 0.13 2.67 3.42
C LYS A 40 -0.29 1.84 2.22
N SER A 41 -0.46 0.53 2.43
CA SER A 41 -0.87 -0.39 1.37
C SER A 41 -2.32 -0.18 0.97
N TRP A 42 -2.56 -0.30 -0.34
CA TRP A 42 -3.87 -0.43 -0.97
C TRP A 42 -3.85 -1.74 -1.74
N SER A 43 -4.24 -2.83 -1.06
CA SER A 43 -3.92 -4.17 -1.51
C SER A 43 -5.10 -5.15 -1.41
N TRP A 44 -5.14 -6.05 -2.36
CA TRP A 44 -6.01 -7.22 -2.39
C TRP A 44 -5.73 -8.22 -1.24
N GLU A 45 -4.57 -8.14 -0.59
CA GLU A 45 -4.17 -9.07 0.47
C GLU A 45 -5.14 -9.07 1.65
N GLY A 46 -5.77 -7.93 1.94
CA GLY A 46 -6.72 -7.78 3.04
C GLY A 46 -6.08 -7.34 4.37
N GLY A 47 -6.89 -7.37 5.44
CA GLY A 47 -6.45 -6.95 6.77
C GLY A 47 -5.90 -5.53 6.79
N ARG A 48 -4.78 -5.32 7.45
CA ARG A 48 -4.12 -4.00 7.54
C ARG A 48 -3.60 -3.45 6.20
N ARG A 49 -3.57 -4.27 5.15
CA ARG A 49 -3.17 -3.86 3.80
C ARG A 49 -4.35 -3.52 2.89
N SER A 50 -5.59 -3.71 3.36
CA SER A 50 -6.79 -3.51 2.57
C SER A 50 -7.07 -2.03 2.24
N PRO A 51 -7.85 -1.76 1.19
CA PRO A 51 -8.36 -0.43 0.86
C PRO A 51 -9.15 0.21 2.01
N GLU A 52 -9.95 -0.59 2.75
CA GLU A 52 -10.75 -0.11 3.88
C GLU A 52 -9.86 0.44 5.00
N HIS A 53 -8.80 -0.31 5.34
CA HIS A 53 -7.86 0.13 6.37
C HIS A 53 -7.04 1.35 5.92
N ALA A 54 -6.73 1.46 4.61
CA ALA A 54 -6.07 2.65 4.07
C ALA A 54 -6.97 3.90 4.16
N LYS A 55 -8.27 3.75 3.92
CA LYS A 55 -9.26 4.83 4.09
C LYS A 55 -9.38 5.27 5.53
N GLU A 56 -9.51 4.33 6.46
CA GLU A 56 -9.52 4.61 7.91
C GLU A 56 -8.26 5.35 8.35
N PHE A 57 -7.08 4.86 7.91
CA PHE A 57 -5.80 5.50 8.18
C PHE A 57 -5.77 6.94 7.69
N ALA A 58 -6.19 7.18 6.45
CA ALA A 58 -6.21 8.51 5.86
C ALA A 58 -7.14 9.48 6.63
N GLU A 59 -8.32 9.02 7.04
CA GLU A 59 -9.26 9.82 7.85
C GLU A 59 -8.68 10.20 9.22
N LEU A 60 -8.00 9.28 9.87
CA LEU A 60 -7.36 9.53 11.16
C LEU A 60 -6.14 10.43 11.03
N LEU A 61 -5.35 10.26 9.96
CA LEU A 61 -4.21 11.12 9.65
C LEU A 61 -4.65 12.57 9.40
N ASP A 62 -5.71 12.78 8.63
CA ASP A 62 -6.25 14.13 8.36
C ASP A 62 -6.66 14.86 9.64
N LYS A 63 -7.27 14.14 10.59
CA LYS A 63 -7.60 14.69 11.91
C LYS A 63 -6.35 15.01 12.73
N TYR A 64 -5.32 14.15 12.63
CA TYR A 64 -4.08 14.32 13.39
C TYR A 64 -3.23 15.46 12.86
N ARG A 65 -3.16 15.66 11.53
CA ARG A 65 -2.36 16.72 10.88
C ARG A 65 -2.60 18.12 11.44
N LEU A 66 -3.80 18.39 11.96
CA LEU A 66 -4.14 19.69 12.56
C LEU A 66 -3.29 20.05 13.79
N LYS A 67 -2.61 19.07 14.39
CA LYS A 67 -1.78 19.23 15.60
C LYS A 67 -0.41 18.59 15.49
N SER A 68 -0.02 18.15 14.29
CA SER A 68 1.28 17.50 14.07
C SER A 68 2.44 18.47 14.19
N LEU A 69 3.58 17.98 14.64
CA LEU A 69 4.85 18.69 14.71
C LEU A 69 5.55 18.76 13.36
N THR A 70 5.32 17.74 12.53
CA THR A 70 5.93 17.57 11.20
C THR A 70 4.85 17.58 10.10
N ASP A 71 5.22 17.87 8.86
CA ASP A 71 4.33 17.76 7.71
C ASP A 71 4.19 16.26 7.34
N LEU A 72 3.16 15.62 7.90
CA LEU A 72 2.85 14.21 7.65
C LEU A 72 1.97 14.08 6.40
N ARG A 73 2.45 13.34 5.42
CA ARG A 73 1.75 13.05 4.17
C ARG A 73 1.49 11.56 4.03
N LEU A 74 0.61 11.19 3.11
CA LEU A 74 0.30 9.80 2.83
C LEU A 74 0.87 9.39 1.47
N GLN A 75 1.66 8.30 1.46
CA GLN A 75 2.02 7.56 0.26
C GLN A 75 1.13 6.32 0.17
N LEU A 76 0.44 6.11 -0.94
CA LEU A 76 -0.28 4.86 -1.18
C LEU A 76 0.57 3.88 -1.98
N ARG A 77 0.80 2.71 -1.41
CA ARG A 77 1.37 1.54 -2.09
C ARG A 77 0.25 0.73 -2.71
N CYS A 78 0.08 0.90 -4.00
CA CYS A 78 -1.00 0.32 -4.78
C CYS A 78 -0.58 -1.01 -5.40
N GLU A 79 -1.18 -2.11 -4.93
CA GLU A 79 -1.00 -3.42 -5.55
C GLU A 79 -1.62 -3.44 -6.95
N THR A 80 -0.82 -3.90 -7.93
CA THR A 80 -1.17 -3.85 -9.35
C THR A 80 -2.41 -4.67 -9.72
N HIS A 81 -2.73 -5.69 -8.93
CA HIS A 81 -3.86 -6.59 -9.18
C HIS A 81 -5.14 -6.20 -8.43
N THR A 82 -5.17 -5.09 -7.67
CA THR A 82 -6.38 -4.62 -6.97
C THR A 82 -7.33 -3.86 -7.91
N VAL A 83 -7.61 -4.46 -9.06
CA VAL A 83 -8.32 -3.83 -10.20
C VAL A 83 -9.77 -3.47 -9.89
N ASP A 84 -10.42 -4.24 -9.03
CA ASP A 84 -11.79 -4.06 -8.57
C ASP A 84 -12.01 -2.81 -7.73
N SER A 85 -10.94 -2.24 -7.19
CA SER A 85 -10.99 -1.06 -6.30
C SER A 85 -10.66 0.28 -7.00
N LEU A 86 -10.50 0.31 -8.32
CA LEU A 86 -10.08 1.52 -9.05
C LEU A 86 -10.87 2.77 -8.69
N ARG A 87 -12.21 2.66 -8.68
CA ARG A 87 -13.10 3.79 -8.38
C ARG A 87 -12.86 4.35 -6.97
N ASP A 88 -12.74 3.45 -6.00
CA ASP A 88 -12.50 3.79 -4.59
C ASP A 88 -11.11 4.39 -4.40
N LEU A 89 -10.11 3.85 -5.10
CA LEU A 89 -8.75 4.38 -5.09
C LEU A 89 -8.72 5.84 -5.58
N LEU A 90 -9.25 6.10 -6.78
CA LEU A 90 -9.27 7.44 -7.37
C LEU A 90 -10.07 8.44 -6.53
N HIS A 91 -11.18 7.99 -5.92
CA HIS A 91 -11.94 8.81 -4.98
C HIS A 91 -11.12 9.15 -3.73
N SER A 92 -10.42 8.17 -3.16
CA SER A 92 -9.61 8.35 -1.94
C SER A 92 -8.41 9.26 -2.18
N ILE A 93 -7.73 9.12 -3.33
CA ILE A 93 -6.64 10.02 -3.74
C ILE A 93 -7.11 11.47 -3.68
N LYS A 94 -8.26 11.77 -4.28
CA LYS A 94 -8.83 13.12 -4.29
C LYS A 94 -9.32 13.57 -2.91
N LYS A 95 -10.04 12.70 -2.18
CA LYS A 95 -10.64 13.03 -0.88
C LYS A 95 -9.58 13.41 0.15
N PHE A 96 -8.45 12.69 0.17
CA PHE A 96 -7.40 12.84 1.18
C PHE A 96 -6.17 13.59 0.69
N ASN A 97 -6.24 14.23 -0.49
CA ASN A 97 -5.13 14.97 -1.11
C ASN A 97 -3.83 14.16 -1.13
N ILE A 98 -3.90 12.91 -1.60
CA ILE A 98 -2.76 12.03 -1.70
C ILE A 98 -1.96 12.42 -2.94
N ASP A 99 -0.70 12.79 -2.75
CA ASP A 99 0.17 13.32 -3.80
C ASP A 99 1.25 12.33 -4.27
N TYR A 100 1.37 11.16 -3.60
CA TYR A 100 2.38 10.17 -3.93
C TYR A 100 1.82 8.74 -3.96
N LEU A 101 1.97 8.06 -5.11
CA LEU A 101 1.54 6.69 -5.34
C LEU A 101 2.74 5.82 -5.70
N VAL A 102 2.79 4.59 -5.20
CA VAL A 102 3.83 3.62 -5.51
C VAL A 102 3.20 2.30 -5.88
N PHE A 103 3.58 1.74 -7.02
CA PHE A 103 3.08 0.46 -7.48
C PHE A 103 3.89 -0.69 -6.93
N ASN A 104 3.21 -1.72 -6.45
CA ASN A 104 3.78 -2.96 -5.96
C ASN A 104 3.14 -4.16 -6.66
N ASN A 105 3.85 -5.29 -6.69
CA ASN A 105 3.29 -6.57 -7.12
C ASN A 105 3.81 -7.71 -6.25
N HIS A 106 3.09 -8.01 -5.19
CA HIS A 106 3.40 -9.13 -4.28
C HIS A 106 2.72 -10.44 -4.65
N LEU A 107 1.99 -10.49 -5.77
CA LEU A 107 1.25 -11.70 -6.15
C LEU A 107 2.18 -12.88 -6.45
N ALA A 108 3.32 -12.62 -7.11
CA ALA A 108 4.32 -13.66 -7.37
C ALA A 108 4.92 -14.23 -6.08
N ASP A 109 5.16 -13.37 -5.08
CA ASP A 109 5.66 -13.79 -3.77
C ASP A 109 4.62 -14.62 -3.02
N ALA A 110 3.35 -14.20 -3.03
CA ALA A 110 2.23 -14.92 -2.45
C ALA A 110 2.08 -16.33 -3.06
N MET A 111 2.14 -16.43 -4.39
CA MET A 111 2.12 -17.71 -5.11
C MET A 111 3.35 -18.55 -4.77
N GLY A 112 4.51 -17.92 -4.64
CA GLY A 112 5.75 -18.58 -4.24
C GLY A 112 5.67 -19.18 -2.83
N VAL A 113 5.11 -18.47 -1.87
CA VAL A 113 4.90 -18.97 -0.50
C VAL A 113 3.88 -20.11 -0.50
N LEU A 114 2.74 -19.94 -1.20
CA LEU A 114 1.69 -20.98 -1.33
C LEU A 114 2.24 -22.29 -1.92
N SER A 115 3.19 -22.22 -2.86
CA SER A 115 3.76 -23.40 -3.51
C SER A 115 4.84 -24.12 -2.69
N LYS A 116 5.44 -23.42 -1.72
CA LYS A 116 6.63 -23.92 -0.98
C LYS A 116 6.32 -24.43 0.42
N SER A 117 5.35 -23.84 1.12
CA SER A 117 5.10 -24.15 2.53
C SER A 117 3.69 -23.74 2.95
N ASP A 118 2.88 -24.75 3.27
CA ASP A 118 1.53 -24.55 3.83
C ASP A 118 1.59 -23.83 5.18
N ASP A 119 2.57 -24.14 6.03
CA ASP A 119 2.72 -23.49 7.34
C ASP A 119 3.07 -22.00 7.21
N ALA A 120 4.00 -21.66 6.32
CA ALA A 120 4.35 -20.27 6.07
C ALA A 120 3.18 -19.50 5.47
N PHE A 121 2.42 -20.12 4.56
CA PHE A 121 1.24 -19.52 3.99
C PHE A 121 0.12 -19.34 5.01
N ALA A 122 -0.12 -20.32 5.89
CA ALA A 122 -1.09 -20.23 6.99
C ALA A 122 -0.70 -19.10 7.98
N ALA A 123 0.58 -18.98 8.30
CA ALA A 123 1.08 -17.90 9.16
C ALA A 123 0.86 -16.51 8.53
N TRP A 124 1.08 -16.38 7.21
CA TRP A 124 0.79 -15.16 6.48
C TRP A 124 -0.72 -14.85 6.43
N ALA A 125 -1.57 -15.85 6.13
CA ALA A 125 -3.02 -15.71 6.15
C ALA A 125 -3.52 -15.19 7.51
N ALA A 126 -3.00 -15.73 8.61
CA ALA A 126 -3.33 -15.30 9.96
C ALA A 126 -2.96 -13.83 10.24
N GLN A 127 -1.89 -13.30 9.64
CA GLN A 127 -1.50 -11.89 9.79
C GLN A 127 -2.53 -10.92 9.18
N VAL A 128 -3.26 -11.36 8.16
CA VAL A 128 -4.35 -10.58 7.54
C VAL A 128 -5.73 -10.95 8.07
N GLY A 129 -5.79 -11.80 9.11
CA GLY A 129 -7.02 -12.20 9.78
C GLY A 129 -7.86 -13.22 9.00
N LYS A 130 -7.23 -14.00 8.11
CA LYS A 130 -7.89 -15.03 7.30
C LYS A 130 -7.40 -16.44 7.63
N SER A 131 -8.23 -17.42 7.35
CA SER A 131 -7.82 -18.82 7.32
C SER A 131 -6.94 -19.12 6.10
N PHE A 132 -6.23 -20.23 6.11
CA PHE A 132 -5.47 -20.73 4.96
C PHE A 132 -6.31 -20.80 3.68
N LEU A 133 -7.52 -21.37 3.78
CA LEU A 133 -8.40 -21.55 2.62
C LEU A 133 -8.89 -20.22 2.06
N GLU A 134 -9.36 -19.32 2.90
CA GLU A 134 -9.82 -17.99 2.47
C GLU A 134 -8.71 -17.18 1.78
N GLN A 135 -7.49 -17.23 2.32
CA GLN A 135 -6.37 -16.52 1.71
C GLN A 135 -5.90 -17.19 0.42
N LYS A 136 -5.94 -18.52 0.35
CA LYS A 136 -5.65 -19.27 -0.89
C LYS A 136 -6.64 -18.92 -2.00
N GLU A 137 -7.93 -18.89 -1.70
CA GLU A 137 -8.97 -18.48 -2.66
C GLU A 137 -8.73 -17.04 -3.12
N THR A 138 -8.38 -16.14 -2.20
CA THR A 138 -8.03 -14.75 -2.55
C THR A 138 -6.85 -14.70 -3.52
N VAL A 139 -5.74 -15.35 -3.20
CA VAL A 139 -4.52 -15.36 -4.06
C VAL A 139 -4.84 -15.90 -5.45
N LEU A 140 -5.57 -17.02 -5.54
CA LEU A 140 -5.93 -17.63 -6.83
C LEU A 140 -6.85 -16.70 -7.63
N LEU A 141 -7.84 -16.07 -7.00
CA LEU A 141 -8.72 -15.10 -7.65
C LEU A 141 -7.94 -13.96 -8.32
N TYR A 142 -7.00 -13.35 -7.59
CA TYR A 142 -6.21 -12.25 -8.14
C TYR A 142 -5.16 -12.72 -9.15
N ASN A 143 -4.67 -13.97 -9.03
CA ASN A 143 -3.78 -14.58 -10.02
C ASN A 143 -4.45 -14.86 -11.37
N ASP A 144 -5.76 -15.04 -11.38
CA ASP A 144 -6.55 -15.27 -12.61
C ASP A 144 -6.85 -13.96 -13.37
N ILE A 145 -6.57 -12.80 -12.78
CA ILE A 145 -6.76 -11.51 -13.45
C ILE A 145 -5.80 -11.40 -14.64
N LYS A 146 -6.33 -11.05 -15.79
CA LYS A 146 -5.54 -10.93 -17.02
C LYS A 146 -4.60 -9.73 -16.97
N ASN A 147 -3.39 -9.90 -17.48
CA ASN A 147 -2.42 -8.81 -17.61
C ASN A 147 -2.97 -7.58 -18.36
N SER A 148 -3.91 -7.77 -19.30
CA SER A 148 -4.58 -6.66 -19.98
C SER A 148 -5.47 -5.84 -19.05
N GLU A 149 -6.14 -6.47 -18.09
CA GLU A 149 -6.97 -5.78 -17.09
C GLU A 149 -6.09 -5.01 -16.10
N VAL A 150 -5.01 -5.63 -15.63
CA VAL A 150 -3.99 -4.98 -14.80
C VAL A 150 -3.41 -3.75 -15.53
N HIS A 151 -3.07 -3.90 -16.81
CA HIS A 151 -2.54 -2.79 -17.60
C HIS A 151 -3.54 -1.63 -17.73
N GLN A 152 -4.81 -1.92 -17.99
CA GLN A 152 -5.87 -0.89 -18.08
C GLN A 152 -6.07 -0.18 -16.72
N TYR A 153 -6.04 -0.94 -15.63
CA TYR A 153 -6.09 -0.38 -14.27
C TYR A 153 -4.94 0.61 -14.02
N LEU A 154 -3.71 0.21 -14.34
CA LEU A 154 -2.53 1.06 -14.17
C LEU A 154 -2.58 2.30 -15.07
N LEU A 155 -3.03 2.17 -16.33
CA LEU A 155 -3.22 3.31 -17.23
C LEU A 155 -4.21 4.31 -16.65
N ALA A 156 -5.37 3.84 -16.13
CA ALA A 156 -6.37 4.73 -15.54
C ALA A 156 -5.83 5.49 -14.31
N ILE A 157 -5.02 4.84 -13.48
CA ILE A 157 -4.34 5.51 -12.35
C ILE A 157 -3.34 6.53 -12.88
N MET A 158 -2.53 6.20 -13.89
CA MET A 158 -1.51 7.11 -14.43
C MET A 158 -2.12 8.30 -15.19
N GLU A 159 -3.28 8.15 -15.81
CA GLU A 159 -4.07 9.29 -16.33
C GLU A 159 -4.46 10.25 -15.20
N HIS A 160 -4.89 9.70 -14.06
CA HIS A 160 -5.22 10.50 -12.87
C HIS A 160 -3.98 11.18 -12.28
N VAL A 161 -2.86 10.46 -12.17
CA VAL A 161 -1.56 11.00 -11.75
C VAL A 161 -1.16 12.19 -12.60
N LYS A 162 -1.22 12.05 -13.93
CA LYS A 162 -0.88 13.11 -14.87
C LYS A 162 -1.84 14.30 -14.78
N LYS A 163 -3.14 14.03 -14.65
CA LYS A 163 -4.17 15.07 -14.58
C LYS A 163 -4.02 15.99 -13.37
N TYR A 164 -3.57 15.44 -12.24
CA TYR A 164 -3.47 16.17 -10.97
C TYR A 164 -2.03 16.43 -10.53
N ASP A 165 -1.06 16.21 -11.42
CA ASP A 165 0.37 16.42 -11.20
C ASP A 165 0.89 15.71 -9.94
N LEU A 166 0.48 14.45 -9.77
CA LEU A 166 0.89 13.62 -8.64
C LEU A 166 2.25 12.96 -8.92
N VAL A 167 2.90 12.48 -7.86
CA VAL A 167 4.13 11.69 -7.97
C VAL A 167 3.75 10.21 -8.10
N ALA A 168 4.40 9.48 -9.01
CA ALA A 168 4.26 8.03 -9.11
C ALA A 168 5.61 7.34 -9.17
N GLY A 169 5.71 6.20 -8.48
CA GLY A 169 6.86 5.34 -8.44
C GLY A 169 6.49 3.86 -8.54
N SER A 170 7.50 2.99 -8.52
CA SER A 170 7.36 1.55 -8.31
C SER A 170 8.26 1.10 -7.16
N HIS A 171 7.93 -0.03 -6.55
CA HIS A 171 8.63 -0.58 -5.39
C HIS A 171 8.95 -2.05 -5.63
N ASP A 172 10.16 -2.46 -5.24
CA ASP A 172 10.63 -3.84 -5.34
C ASP A 172 10.55 -4.40 -6.77
N ASP A 173 10.90 -3.60 -7.77
CA ASP A 173 10.92 -4.07 -9.15
C ASP A 173 11.90 -5.24 -9.31
N PRO A 174 11.44 -6.47 -9.64
CA PRO A 174 12.29 -7.66 -9.59
C PRO A 174 13.34 -7.68 -10.71
N ASP A 175 13.13 -6.92 -11.79
CA ASP A 175 14.02 -6.88 -12.93
C ASP A 175 13.93 -5.57 -13.76
N LYS A 176 14.87 -5.43 -14.70
CA LYS A 176 14.92 -4.28 -15.62
C LYS A 176 13.68 -4.15 -16.51
N LYS A 177 13.00 -5.26 -16.83
CA LYS A 177 11.81 -5.26 -17.69
C LYS A 177 10.66 -4.62 -16.95
N THR A 178 10.44 -5.00 -15.71
CA THR A 178 9.42 -4.44 -14.82
C THR A 178 9.69 -2.96 -14.57
N ARG A 179 10.94 -2.59 -14.24
CA ARG A 179 11.31 -1.19 -14.06
C ARG A 179 11.07 -0.36 -15.33
N ARG A 180 11.40 -0.88 -16.50
CA ARG A 180 11.15 -0.22 -17.79
C ARG A 180 9.65 -0.03 -18.03
N TYR A 181 8.86 -1.06 -17.76
CA TYR A 181 7.41 -1.01 -17.90
C TYR A 181 6.80 0.14 -17.07
N PHE A 182 7.14 0.23 -15.78
CA PHE A 182 6.66 1.32 -14.93
C PHE A 182 7.19 2.70 -15.38
N SER A 183 8.42 2.78 -15.84
CA SER A 183 9.00 4.01 -16.39
C SER A 183 8.24 4.48 -17.66
N GLU A 184 7.90 3.57 -18.55
CA GLU A 184 7.12 3.84 -19.76
C GLU A 184 5.69 4.28 -19.44
N LEU A 185 5.10 3.77 -18.36
CA LEU A 185 3.81 4.26 -17.83
C LEU A 185 3.91 5.67 -17.24
N GLY A 186 5.12 6.14 -16.88
CA GLY A 186 5.36 7.45 -16.30
C GLY A 186 5.70 7.44 -14.81
N ALA A 187 5.86 6.28 -14.18
CA ALA A 187 6.35 6.16 -12.82
C ALA A 187 7.86 6.47 -12.77
N LYS A 188 8.22 7.66 -12.26
CA LYS A 188 9.58 8.21 -12.33
C LYS A 188 10.49 7.73 -11.21
N ILE A 189 9.92 7.34 -10.07
CA ILE A 189 10.64 6.93 -8.87
C ILE A 189 10.69 5.40 -8.82
N CYS A 190 11.80 4.86 -8.30
CA CYS A 190 11.96 3.46 -7.96
C CYS A 190 12.41 3.38 -6.51
N GLU A 191 11.62 2.71 -5.68
CA GLU A 191 11.94 2.43 -4.28
C GLU A 191 12.38 0.98 -4.10
N PHE A 192 13.26 0.71 -3.12
CA PHE A 192 13.77 -0.60 -2.77
C PHE A 192 13.54 -0.87 -1.28
#